data_47bed336bdc29801222fc7d37b991d8e
#
_entry.id   47bed336bdc29801222fc7d37b991d8e
#
_cell.length_a   1.000
_cell.length_b   1.000
_cell.length_c   1.000
_cell.angle_alpha   90.00
_cell.angle_beta   90.00
_cell.angle_gamma   90.00
#
_symmetry.space_group_name_H-M   'P 1'
#
loop_
_entity.id
_entity.type
_entity.pdbx_description
1 polymer ?
#
loop_
_entity_poly.entity_id
_entity_poly.type
_entity_poly.pdbx_seq_one_letter_code
_entity_poly.pdbx_strand_id
1 'polypeptide(L)'
;YGPDGNYTRPAATNEKKVPWPWIIAILALLLIAIAALWYWSANRGEAWEGAEAQIAEEYPEIVSKKSGQKGWQDLRCENGSTDPDQEGKIRCANAELGVSVVKYADEYDRDDAVPDPREAVVLGSGECTVNSYELPDANPPAYVMVPQDKPEYLMIINGLNSEEQRLDLPLCQ
;
A
#
# COMPACT_ATOMS: atom_id res chain seq x y z
N TYR A 1 27.17 -78.42 -32.55
CA TYR A 1 26.36 -78.10 -31.38
C TYR A 1 26.26 -76.62 -31.23
N GLY A 2 25.28 -76.00 -31.82
CA GLY A 2 24.90 -74.66 -31.54
C GLY A 2 23.76 -74.64 -30.55
N PRO A 3 23.91 -74.14 -29.33
CA PRO A 3 22.75 -73.68 -28.58
C PRO A 3 22.41 -72.33 -29.13
N ASP A 4 21.21 -72.23 -29.61
CA ASP A 4 20.60 -70.99 -30.11
C ASP A 4 20.53 -69.97 -28.94
N GLY A 5 21.58 -69.15 -28.88
CA GLY A 5 21.61 -68.01 -27.99
C GLY A 5 20.69 -66.90 -28.58
N ASN A 6 19.45 -66.99 -28.20
CA ASN A 6 18.48 -65.94 -28.49
C ASN A 6 18.82 -64.70 -27.66
N TYR A 7 19.74 -63.90 -28.16
CA TYR A 7 20.04 -62.60 -27.58
C TYR A 7 18.92 -61.63 -27.98
N THR A 8 17.93 -61.55 -27.14
CA THR A 8 16.99 -60.43 -27.19
C THR A 8 17.77 -59.15 -26.96
N ARG A 9 18.02 -58.42 -28.03
CA ARG A 9 18.46 -57.03 -27.93
C ARG A 9 17.49 -56.26 -27.04
N PRO A 10 17.94 -55.62 -25.96
CA PRO A 10 17.08 -54.68 -25.23
C PRO A 10 16.59 -53.65 -26.23
N ALA A 11 15.27 -53.44 -26.26
CA ALA A 11 14.66 -52.39 -27.07
C ALA A 11 15.36 -51.07 -26.74
N ALA A 12 15.95 -50.42 -27.73
CA ALA A 12 16.48 -49.10 -27.58
C ALA A 12 15.32 -48.22 -27.12
N THR A 13 15.36 -47.77 -25.87
CA THR A 13 14.47 -46.73 -25.39
C THR A 13 14.74 -45.52 -26.22
N ASN A 14 13.81 -45.21 -27.09
CA ASN A 14 13.86 -43.98 -27.89
C ASN A 14 13.64 -42.83 -26.93
N GLU A 15 14.73 -42.41 -26.25
CA GLU A 15 14.75 -41.14 -25.54
C GLU A 15 14.60 -40.07 -26.59
N LYS A 16 13.37 -39.55 -26.72
CA LYS A 16 13.13 -38.37 -27.51
C LYS A 16 13.93 -37.22 -26.88
N LYS A 17 15.14 -37.03 -27.37
CA LYS A 17 15.93 -35.84 -27.02
C LYS A 17 15.13 -34.65 -27.47
N VAL A 18 14.60 -33.91 -26.50
CA VAL A 18 13.95 -32.63 -26.76
C VAL A 18 15.00 -31.74 -27.41
N PRO A 19 14.79 -31.28 -28.65
CA PRO A 19 15.82 -30.48 -29.34
C PRO A 19 16.02 -29.19 -28.57
N TRP A 20 17.30 -28.83 -28.39
CA TRP A 20 17.75 -27.62 -27.68
C TRP A 20 16.96 -26.33 -28.02
N PRO A 21 16.59 -26.06 -29.29
CA PRO A 21 15.79 -24.88 -29.63
C PRO A 21 14.39 -24.87 -28.99
N TRP A 22 13.79 -26.03 -28.73
CA TRP A 22 12.51 -26.12 -28.02
C TRP A 22 12.63 -25.74 -26.53
N ILE A 23 13.75 -26.10 -25.90
CA ILE A 23 14.02 -25.74 -24.52
C ILE A 23 14.19 -24.22 -24.41
N ILE A 24 14.89 -23.60 -25.33
CA ILE A 24 15.06 -22.13 -25.38
C ILE A 24 13.71 -21.43 -25.61
N ALA A 25 12.87 -21.96 -26.50
CA ALA A 25 11.54 -21.42 -26.75
C ALA A 25 10.64 -21.49 -25.51
N ILE A 26 10.66 -22.60 -24.79
CA ILE A 26 9.89 -22.77 -23.54
C ILE A 26 10.39 -21.80 -22.46
N LEU A 27 11.71 -21.66 -22.30
CA LEU A 27 12.28 -20.72 -21.32
C LEU A 27 11.93 -19.27 -21.66
N ALA A 28 11.96 -18.90 -22.95
CA ALA A 28 11.56 -17.56 -23.39
C ALA A 28 10.08 -17.29 -23.10
N LEU A 29 9.20 -18.27 -23.35
CA LEU A 29 7.77 -18.15 -23.04
C LEU A 29 7.51 -18.02 -21.52
N LEU A 30 8.25 -18.78 -20.71
CA LEU A 30 8.15 -18.68 -19.23
C LEU A 30 8.59 -17.31 -18.74
N LEU A 31 9.68 -16.77 -19.28
CA LEU A 31 10.15 -15.42 -18.92
C LEU A 31 9.14 -14.34 -19.31
N ILE A 32 8.55 -14.45 -20.49
CA ILE A 32 7.50 -13.54 -20.96
C ILE A 32 6.26 -13.65 -20.05
N ALA A 33 5.84 -14.87 -19.68
CA ALA A 33 4.72 -15.08 -18.79
C ALA A 33 4.98 -14.50 -17.39
N ILE A 34 6.17 -14.70 -16.85
CA ILE A 34 6.58 -14.13 -15.56
C ILE A 34 6.59 -12.59 -15.64
N ALA A 35 7.15 -12.02 -16.70
CA ALA A 35 7.17 -10.58 -16.92
C ALA A 35 5.76 -10.00 -17.08
N ALA A 36 4.87 -10.68 -17.78
CA ALA A 36 3.46 -10.30 -17.94
C ALA A 36 2.70 -10.36 -16.61
N LEU A 37 2.91 -11.40 -15.81
CA LEU A 37 2.33 -11.53 -14.48
C LEU A 37 2.84 -10.44 -13.53
N TRP A 38 4.12 -10.13 -13.60
CA TRP A 38 4.73 -9.03 -12.83
C TRP A 38 4.15 -7.68 -13.22
N TYR A 39 4.07 -7.40 -14.52
CA TYR A 39 3.49 -6.18 -15.05
C TYR A 39 2.01 -6.04 -14.64
N TRP A 40 1.25 -7.11 -14.80
CA TRP A 40 -0.17 -7.11 -14.42
C TRP A 40 -0.37 -6.96 -12.90
N SER A 41 0.45 -7.62 -12.09
CA SER A 41 0.45 -7.49 -10.63
C SER A 41 0.80 -6.07 -10.18
N ALA A 42 1.81 -5.44 -10.80
CA ALA A 42 2.24 -4.08 -10.49
C ALA A 42 1.22 -3.01 -10.89
N ASN A 43 0.38 -3.29 -11.90
CA ASN A 43 -0.66 -2.37 -12.38
C ASN A 43 -2.07 -2.70 -11.85
N ARG A 44 -2.19 -3.65 -10.92
CA ARG A 44 -3.47 -3.93 -10.27
C ARG A 44 -3.89 -2.73 -9.41
N GLY A 45 -5.20 -2.50 -9.40
CA GLY A 45 -5.85 -1.46 -8.61
C GLY A 45 -6.65 -0.52 -9.49
N GLU A 46 -7.63 0.11 -8.88
CA GLU A 46 -8.47 1.13 -9.50
C GLU A 46 -7.85 2.52 -9.27
N ALA A 47 -7.95 3.38 -10.25
CA ALA A 47 -7.55 4.77 -10.09
C ALA A 47 -8.40 5.43 -9.00
N TRP A 48 -7.76 6.31 -8.20
CA TRP A 48 -8.50 7.14 -7.26
C TRP A 48 -9.38 8.13 -8.02
N GLU A 49 -10.57 8.39 -7.51
CA GLU A 49 -11.53 9.33 -8.09
C GLU A 49 -11.94 10.39 -7.07
N GLY A 50 -12.40 11.55 -7.53
CA GLY A 50 -12.93 12.59 -6.69
C GLY A 50 -11.98 13.10 -5.61
N ALA A 51 -12.43 13.13 -4.37
CA ALA A 51 -11.65 13.61 -3.23
C ALA A 51 -10.45 12.69 -2.91
N GLU A 52 -10.59 11.39 -3.12
CA GLU A 52 -9.49 10.44 -2.94
C GLU A 52 -8.36 10.67 -3.95
N ALA A 53 -8.66 11.06 -5.17
CA ALA A 53 -7.63 11.46 -6.14
C ALA A 53 -6.84 12.69 -5.67
N GLN A 54 -7.50 13.66 -5.04
CA GLN A 54 -6.87 14.84 -4.45
C GLN A 54 -5.99 14.46 -3.26
N ILE A 55 -6.45 13.54 -2.40
CA ILE A 55 -5.64 13.00 -1.29
C ILE A 55 -4.36 12.34 -1.82
N ALA A 56 -4.48 11.51 -2.86
CA ALA A 56 -3.33 10.81 -3.44
C ALA A 56 -2.33 11.75 -4.13
N GLU A 57 -2.81 12.83 -4.70
CA GLU A 57 -1.97 13.89 -5.29
C GLU A 57 -1.23 14.69 -4.22
N GLU A 58 -1.90 15.01 -3.11
CA GLU A 58 -1.33 15.80 -2.02
C GLU A 58 -0.34 15.01 -1.17
N TYR A 59 -0.61 13.73 -0.95
CA TYR A 59 0.21 12.85 -0.10
C TYR A 59 0.70 11.59 -0.83
N PRO A 60 1.47 11.75 -1.93
CA PRO A 60 1.89 10.62 -2.77
C PRO A 60 2.87 9.67 -2.07
N GLU A 61 3.49 10.08 -0.97
CA GLU A 61 4.40 9.24 -0.20
C GLU A 61 3.70 8.45 0.92
N ILE A 62 2.49 8.85 1.28
CA ILE A 62 1.66 8.13 2.26
C ILE A 62 0.72 7.17 1.55
N VAL A 63 0.05 7.67 0.54
CA VAL A 63 -1.01 6.96 -0.19
C VAL A 63 -0.45 6.32 -1.45
N SER A 64 -0.89 5.12 -1.75
CA SER A 64 -0.53 4.44 -2.99
C SER A 64 -1.07 5.16 -4.23
N LYS A 65 -0.47 4.91 -5.38
CA LYS A 65 -0.90 5.50 -6.67
C LYS A 65 -2.30 5.04 -7.10
N LYS A 66 -2.71 3.86 -6.68
CA LYS A 66 -4.01 3.27 -6.99
C LYS A 66 -4.57 2.55 -5.77
N SER A 67 -5.89 2.44 -5.71
CA SER A 67 -6.57 1.63 -4.70
C SER A 67 -6.11 0.18 -4.77
N GLY A 68 -5.90 -0.45 -3.62
CA GLY A 68 -5.42 -1.81 -3.50
C GLY A 68 -3.91 -2.00 -3.60
N GLN A 69 -3.15 -0.94 -3.86
CA GLN A 69 -1.69 -0.96 -3.88
C GLN A 69 -1.10 -0.56 -2.51
N LYS A 70 0.19 -0.70 -2.38
CA LYS A 70 0.94 -0.37 -1.17
C LYS A 70 1.39 1.09 -1.18
N GLY A 71 1.14 1.78 -0.08
CA GLY A 71 1.63 3.11 0.22
C GLY A 71 2.80 3.09 1.22
N TRP A 72 2.82 4.08 2.11
CA TRP A 72 3.84 4.23 3.15
C TRP A 72 3.98 2.96 3.99
N GLN A 73 5.22 2.53 4.26
CA GLN A 73 5.56 1.31 4.98
C GLN A 73 4.85 0.03 4.47
N ASP A 74 4.65 -0.07 3.17
CA ASP A 74 3.96 -1.20 2.54
C ASP A 74 2.51 -1.42 3.01
N LEU A 75 1.90 -0.42 3.63
CA LEU A 75 0.49 -0.46 4.02
C LEU A 75 -0.41 -0.48 2.77
N ARG A 76 -1.36 -1.38 2.74
CA ARG A 76 -2.31 -1.47 1.64
C ARG A 76 -3.37 -0.38 1.75
N CYS A 77 -3.51 0.43 0.70
CA CYS A 77 -4.42 1.56 0.66
C CYS A 77 -5.72 1.22 -0.06
N GLU A 78 -6.83 1.55 0.57
CA GLU A 78 -8.18 1.33 0.06
C GLU A 78 -9.07 2.55 0.38
N ASN A 79 -10.20 2.66 -0.29
CA ASN A 79 -11.21 3.66 0.06
C ASN A 79 -11.69 3.43 1.50
N GLY A 80 -11.66 4.47 2.31
CA GLY A 80 -12.23 4.45 3.65
C GLY A 80 -13.71 4.82 3.66
N SER A 81 -14.40 4.42 4.72
CA SER A 81 -15.78 4.89 4.97
C SER A 81 -15.74 6.33 5.45
N THR A 82 -16.41 7.23 4.74
CA THR A 82 -16.51 8.66 5.10
C THR A 82 -17.65 8.92 6.08
N ASP A 83 -17.40 9.79 7.05
CA ASP A 83 -18.43 10.40 7.86
C ASP A 83 -19.13 11.55 7.09
N PRO A 84 -20.31 12.05 7.55
CA PRO A 84 -21.10 13.02 6.79
C PRO A 84 -20.37 14.32 6.38
N ASP A 85 -19.41 14.76 7.19
CA ASP A 85 -18.69 16.03 6.97
C ASP A 85 -17.36 15.82 6.19
N GLN A 86 -17.09 14.60 5.77
CA GLN A 86 -15.87 14.24 5.04
C GLN A 86 -16.15 14.11 3.55
N GLU A 87 -15.33 14.70 2.71
CA GLU A 87 -15.40 14.58 1.25
C GLU A 87 -14.80 13.28 0.73
N GLY A 88 -13.72 12.82 1.37
CA GLY A 88 -13.03 11.59 0.99
C GLY A 88 -12.13 11.06 2.10
N LYS A 89 -11.84 9.78 2.03
CA LYS A 89 -10.97 9.09 2.97
C LYS A 89 -10.25 7.94 2.29
N ILE A 90 -8.94 7.88 2.47
CA ILE A 90 -8.13 6.73 2.10
C ILE A 90 -7.56 6.13 3.38
N ARG A 91 -7.71 4.82 3.52
CA ARG A 91 -7.12 4.07 4.62
C ARG A 91 -6.02 3.15 4.09
N CYS A 92 -4.83 3.32 4.62
CA CYS A 92 -3.68 2.45 4.38
C CYS A 92 -3.40 1.66 5.66
N ALA A 93 -3.49 0.33 5.62
CA ALA A 93 -3.38 -0.47 6.83
C ALA A 93 -2.82 -1.87 6.57
N ASN A 94 -2.27 -2.44 7.65
CA ASN A 94 -1.98 -3.87 7.80
C ASN A 94 -2.54 -4.35 9.15
N ALA A 95 -2.11 -5.51 9.64
CA ALA A 95 -2.57 -6.07 10.91
C ALA A 95 -2.11 -5.25 12.15
N GLU A 96 -1.05 -4.46 12.04
CA GLU A 96 -0.37 -3.80 13.17
C GLU A 96 -0.53 -2.29 13.17
N LEU A 97 -0.59 -1.67 11.99
CA LEU A 97 -0.59 -0.23 11.80
C LEU A 97 -1.63 0.20 10.77
N GLY A 98 -2.28 1.31 11.02
CA GLY A 98 -3.20 1.93 10.09
C GLY A 98 -3.01 3.44 10.04
N VAL A 99 -3.08 4.00 8.84
CA VAL A 99 -3.10 5.44 8.58
C VAL A 99 -4.31 5.75 7.71
N SER A 100 -5.14 6.66 8.17
CA SER A 100 -6.26 7.19 7.40
C SER A 100 -5.96 8.65 7.04
N VAL A 101 -6.07 9.01 5.78
CA VAL A 101 -6.00 10.38 5.31
C VAL A 101 -7.41 10.82 4.94
N VAL A 102 -7.86 11.90 5.54
CA VAL A 102 -9.23 12.42 5.40
C VAL A 102 -9.17 13.81 4.78
N LYS A 103 -10.04 14.05 3.80
CA LYS A 103 -10.26 15.37 3.22
C LYS A 103 -11.63 15.90 3.64
N TYR A 104 -11.63 17.15 4.09
CA TYR A 104 -12.83 17.93 4.42
C TYR A 104 -13.08 18.99 3.36
N ALA A 105 -14.28 19.56 3.35
CA ALA A 105 -14.63 20.66 2.44
C ALA A 105 -13.80 21.92 2.73
N ASP A 106 -13.58 22.21 3.99
CA ASP A 106 -12.81 23.35 4.46
C ASP A 106 -12.16 23.13 5.84
N GLU A 107 -11.42 24.12 6.32
CA GLU A 107 -10.74 24.11 7.62
C GLU A 107 -11.72 24.03 8.80
N TYR A 108 -12.90 24.64 8.66
CA TYR A 108 -13.89 24.66 9.74
C TYR A 108 -14.43 23.25 10.01
N ASP A 109 -14.81 22.53 8.96
CA ASP A 109 -15.30 21.15 9.09
C ASP A 109 -14.19 20.22 9.60
N ARG A 110 -12.95 20.44 9.20
CA ARG A 110 -11.80 19.70 9.73
C ARG A 110 -11.60 19.97 11.22
N ASP A 111 -11.59 21.22 11.62
CA ASP A 111 -11.30 21.62 13.00
C ASP A 111 -12.38 21.18 13.99
N ASP A 112 -13.63 21.06 13.51
CA ASP A 112 -14.74 20.50 14.32
C ASP A 112 -14.51 19.02 14.68
N ALA A 113 -13.73 18.31 13.89
CA ALA A 113 -13.34 16.91 14.13
C ALA A 113 -12.08 16.77 15.01
N VAL A 114 -11.38 17.84 15.31
CA VAL A 114 -10.11 17.81 16.07
C VAL A 114 -10.38 17.85 17.58
N PRO A 115 -9.65 17.03 18.38
CA PRO A 115 -9.68 17.13 19.86
C PRO A 115 -9.26 18.51 20.37
N ASP A 116 -9.41 18.74 21.68
CA ASP A 116 -9.07 20.03 22.31
C ASP A 116 -7.65 20.52 21.92
N PRO A 117 -7.52 21.71 21.30
CA PRO A 117 -6.24 22.24 20.84
C PRO A 117 -5.16 22.38 21.91
N ARG A 118 -5.54 22.43 23.18
CA ARG A 118 -4.60 22.53 24.30
C ARG A 118 -3.78 21.28 24.57
N GLU A 119 -4.18 20.15 24.02
CA GLU A 119 -3.52 18.85 24.19
C GLU A 119 -2.58 18.50 23.02
N ALA A 120 -2.43 19.42 22.09
CA ALA A 120 -1.57 19.22 20.92
C ALA A 120 -0.09 19.16 21.25
N VAL A 121 0.59 18.19 20.66
CA VAL A 121 2.05 18.19 20.51
C VAL A 121 2.38 18.69 19.11
N VAL A 122 3.15 19.77 19.01
CA VAL A 122 3.55 20.32 17.71
C VAL A 122 4.77 19.57 17.19
N LEU A 123 4.64 19.00 16.01
CA LEU A 123 5.70 18.33 15.27
C LEU A 123 6.12 19.15 14.07
N GLY A 124 7.38 18.99 13.63
CA GLY A 124 7.92 19.72 12.50
C GLY A 124 8.52 21.07 12.89
N SER A 125 8.87 21.86 11.89
CA SER A 125 9.49 23.19 12.05
C SER A 125 9.27 24.06 10.82
N GLY A 126 9.39 25.39 11.03
CA GLY A 126 9.24 26.35 9.94
C GLY A 126 7.82 26.44 9.38
N GLU A 127 7.69 26.37 8.07
CA GLU A 127 6.40 26.47 7.39
C GLU A 127 5.58 25.16 7.46
N CYS A 128 6.22 24.04 7.75
CA CYS A 128 5.54 22.77 7.92
C CYS A 128 5.48 22.36 9.39
N THR A 129 4.34 22.56 10.00
CA THR A 129 4.04 22.09 11.35
C THR A 129 2.78 21.23 11.35
N VAL A 130 2.78 20.23 12.22
CA VAL A 130 1.67 19.30 12.39
C VAL A 130 1.31 19.26 13.86
N ASN A 131 0.07 19.52 14.18
CA ASN A 131 -0.45 19.31 15.52
C ASN A 131 -0.85 17.86 15.70
N SER A 132 -0.27 17.18 16.67
CA SER A 132 -0.55 15.79 17.00
C SER A 132 -1.33 15.70 18.30
N TYR A 133 -2.46 15.00 18.27
CA TYR A 133 -3.34 14.78 19.40
C TYR A 133 -3.45 13.28 19.68
N GLU A 134 -3.26 12.90 20.93
CA GLU A 134 -3.59 11.54 21.35
C GLU A 134 -5.11 11.39 21.50
N LEU A 135 -5.66 10.30 20.97
CA LEU A 135 -7.05 9.94 21.22
C LEU A 135 -7.11 9.15 22.54
N PRO A 136 -7.67 9.72 23.62
CA PRO A 136 -7.76 9.04 24.89
C PRO A 136 -8.64 7.78 24.75
N ASP A 137 -8.30 6.76 25.50
CA ASP A 137 -9.03 5.47 25.54
C ASP A 137 -9.05 4.68 24.22
N ALA A 138 -8.28 5.09 23.20
CA ALA A 138 -8.14 4.31 21.98
C ALA A 138 -7.30 3.04 22.22
N ASN A 139 -7.85 1.90 21.80
CA ASN A 139 -7.15 0.62 21.85
C ASN A 139 -7.31 -0.13 20.51
N PRO A 140 -6.24 -0.26 19.71
CA PRO A 140 -4.87 0.19 19.96
C PRO A 140 -4.74 1.73 20.02
N PRO A 141 -3.60 2.27 20.52
CA PRO A 141 -3.35 3.70 20.58
C PRO A 141 -3.54 4.37 19.22
N ALA A 142 -4.09 5.58 19.24
CA ALA A 142 -4.37 6.36 18.05
C ALA A 142 -4.05 7.84 18.26
N TYR A 143 -3.61 8.48 17.19
CA TYR A 143 -3.25 9.89 17.14
C TYR A 143 -3.87 10.57 15.94
N VAL A 144 -4.40 11.76 16.17
CA VAL A 144 -4.89 12.65 15.11
C VAL A 144 -3.76 13.61 14.75
N MET A 145 -3.44 13.68 13.47
CA MET A 145 -2.38 14.54 12.93
C MET A 145 -3.01 15.61 12.06
N VAL A 146 -2.80 16.86 12.41
CA VAL A 146 -3.42 18.03 11.77
C VAL A 146 -2.34 18.90 11.14
N PRO A 147 -2.09 18.77 9.81
CA PRO A 147 -1.17 19.64 9.09
C PRO A 147 -1.67 21.09 9.12
N GLN A 148 -0.78 22.04 9.47
CA GLN A 148 -1.16 23.45 9.57
C GLN A 148 -1.11 24.18 8.22
N ASP A 149 -0.32 23.67 7.29
CA ASP A 149 -0.18 24.20 5.94
C ASP A 149 -1.23 23.63 4.95
N LYS A 150 -1.98 22.62 5.37
CA LYS A 150 -3.00 21.92 4.56
C LYS A 150 -4.34 21.91 5.29
N PRO A 151 -5.09 23.01 5.24
CA PRO A 151 -6.26 23.20 6.11
C PRO A 151 -7.43 22.25 5.89
N GLU A 152 -7.48 21.58 4.73
CA GLU A 152 -8.56 20.66 4.40
C GLU A 152 -8.28 19.20 4.80
N TYR A 153 -7.08 18.90 5.30
CA TYR A 153 -6.63 17.54 5.55
C TYR A 153 -6.42 17.23 7.03
N LEU A 154 -6.71 15.99 7.38
CA LEU A 154 -6.48 15.41 8.69
C LEU A 154 -6.05 13.96 8.52
N MET A 155 -5.15 13.49 9.35
CA MET A 155 -4.75 12.09 9.36
C MET A 155 -4.97 11.47 10.71
N ILE A 156 -5.26 10.17 10.71
CA ILE A 156 -5.37 9.37 11.92
C ILE A 156 -4.42 8.19 11.75
N ILE A 157 -3.47 8.07 12.68
CA ILE A 157 -2.59 6.91 12.76
C ILE A 157 -2.97 6.09 13.99
N ASN A 158 -3.11 4.77 13.83
CA ASN A 158 -3.46 3.86 14.89
C ASN A 158 -2.68 2.55 14.81
N GLY A 159 -2.38 1.99 15.96
CA GLY A 159 -1.62 0.74 16.08
C GLY A 159 -0.76 0.73 17.34
N LEU A 160 -0.21 -0.43 17.70
CA LEU A 160 0.60 -0.56 18.91
C LEU A 160 1.84 0.35 18.93
N ASN A 161 2.41 0.63 17.75
CA ASN A 161 3.59 1.49 17.59
C ASN A 161 3.24 2.88 17.02
N SER A 162 1.98 3.27 17.04
CA SER A 162 1.52 4.53 16.42
C SER A 162 2.16 5.77 17.05
N GLU A 163 2.48 5.74 18.33
CA GLU A 163 3.17 6.84 19.01
C GLU A 163 4.53 7.16 18.38
N GLU A 164 5.29 6.14 18.05
CA GLU A 164 6.62 6.27 17.43
C GLU A 164 6.50 6.50 15.93
N GLN A 165 5.64 5.74 15.27
CA GLN A 165 5.45 5.77 13.81
C GLN A 165 4.89 7.11 13.31
N ARG A 166 4.10 7.83 14.10
CA ARG A 166 3.61 9.17 13.73
C ARG A 166 4.72 10.18 13.48
N LEU A 167 5.88 10.00 14.10
CA LEU A 167 7.04 10.87 13.93
C LEU A 167 7.73 10.68 12.58
N ASP A 168 7.58 9.49 12.00
CA ASP A 168 8.16 9.12 10.71
C ASP A 168 7.19 9.31 9.54
N LEU A 169 5.96 9.74 9.83
CA LEU A 169 4.96 9.97 8.79
C LEU A 169 5.36 11.16 7.91
N PRO A 170 5.49 10.97 6.57
CA PRO A 170 6.01 12.01 5.67
C PRO A 170 4.96 13.08 5.36
N LEU A 171 4.66 13.93 6.34
CA LEU A 171 3.70 15.03 6.24
C LEU A 171 4.31 16.33 5.76
N CYS A 172 5.60 16.54 6.02
CA CYS A 172 6.36 17.70 5.65
C CYS A 172 7.32 17.36 4.50
N GLN A 173 6.91 17.63 3.27
CA GLN A 173 7.75 17.45 2.09
C GLN A 173 7.75 18.70 1.22
#